data_81fbe3ba5989ba0bbf61de2617644056
#
_entry.id   81fbe3ba5989ba0bbf61de2617644056
#
_cell.length_a   1.000
_cell.length_b   1.000
_cell.length_c   1.000
_cell.angle_alpha   90.00
_cell.angle_beta   90.00
_cell.angle_gamma   90.00
#
_symmetry.space_group_name_H-M   'P 1'
#
loop_
_entity.id
_entity.type
_entity.pdbx_description
1 polymer ?
#
loop_
_entity_poly.entity_id
_entity_poly.type
_entity_poly.pdbx_seq_one_letter_code
_entity_poly.pdbx_strand_id
1 'polypeptide(L)'
;RADLIYAHYMSGDYDQAYAASEKFIRLYPRNTNVDYAYFMKGMTGYYADDGLLGNLFSLSLAKRDISGAMQSYADLTEFLIRYPESEYIDAARERLIFLRNLIASSELDGAEYYMKRGAYLAALNRANYVLKNIPNSTETQRALDIMKKSFIELGYEEYAEKVSSVEALN
;
A
#
# COMPACT_ATOMS: atom_id res chain seq x y z
N ARG A 1 10.65 5.78 -27.19
CA ARG A 1 9.29 5.44 -26.67
C ARG A 1 9.28 5.27 -25.14
N ALA A 2 10.39 4.83 -24.53
CA ALA A 2 10.57 4.93 -23.07
C ALA A 2 10.59 6.41 -22.63
N ASP A 3 11.14 7.28 -23.44
CA ASP A 3 11.16 8.74 -23.23
C ASP A 3 9.76 9.34 -23.08
N LEU A 4 8.74 8.73 -23.71
CA LEU A 4 7.35 9.18 -23.59
C LEU A 4 6.79 8.89 -22.17
N ILE A 5 7.14 7.76 -21.58
CA ILE A 5 6.77 7.42 -20.19
C ILE A 5 7.35 8.46 -19.25
N TYR A 6 8.64 8.76 -19.41
CA TYR A 6 9.33 9.77 -18.62
C TYR A 6 8.76 11.17 -18.82
N ALA A 7 8.44 11.56 -20.06
CA ALA A 7 7.86 12.86 -20.36
C ALA A 7 6.50 13.06 -19.67
N HIS A 8 5.62 12.07 -19.72
CA HIS A 8 4.34 12.12 -19.01
C HIS A 8 4.53 12.18 -17.49
N TYR A 9 5.47 11.38 -16.94
CA TYR A 9 5.78 11.42 -15.52
C TYR A 9 6.26 12.80 -15.07
N MET A 10 7.19 13.41 -15.81
CA MET A 10 7.75 14.74 -15.51
C MET A 10 6.75 15.88 -15.68
N SER A 11 5.74 15.72 -16.54
CA SER A 11 4.64 16.68 -16.68
C SER A 11 3.53 16.52 -15.63
N GLY A 12 3.61 15.47 -14.78
CA GLY A 12 2.58 15.17 -13.80
C GLY A 12 1.36 14.44 -14.37
N ASP A 13 1.43 14.01 -15.65
CA ASP A 13 0.38 13.26 -16.33
C ASP A 13 0.50 11.77 -15.98
N TYR A 14 0.29 11.42 -14.70
CA TYR A 14 0.55 10.08 -14.19
C TYR A 14 -0.32 9.00 -14.82
N ASP A 15 -1.57 9.31 -15.16
CA ASP A 15 -2.46 8.40 -15.91
C ASP A 15 -1.88 8.04 -17.28
N GLN A 16 -1.36 9.04 -18.00
CA GLN A 16 -0.75 8.83 -19.30
C GLN A 16 0.58 8.08 -19.18
N ALA A 17 1.36 8.34 -18.13
CA ALA A 17 2.59 7.62 -17.86
C ALA A 17 2.31 6.14 -17.54
N TYR A 18 1.28 5.85 -16.74
CA TYR A 18 0.83 4.48 -16.45
C TYR A 18 0.41 3.75 -17.74
N ALA A 19 -0.50 4.35 -18.52
CA ALA A 19 -0.99 3.79 -19.78
C ALA A 19 0.13 3.59 -20.82
N ALA A 20 1.07 4.54 -20.91
CA ALA A 20 2.24 4.42 -21.79
C ALA A 20 3.16 3.27 -21.35
N SER A 21 3.34 3.07 -20.05
CA SER A 21 4.11 1.95 -19.48
C SER A 21 3.48 0.60 -19.85
N GLU A 22 2.17 0.43 -19.63
CA GLU A 22 1.45 -0.78 -20.01
C GLU A 22 1.53 -1.06 -21.52
N LYS A 23 1.34 -0.02 -22.31
CA LYS A 23 1.46 -0.13 -23.78
C LYS A 23 2.87 -0.55 -24.20
N PHE A 24 3.91 0.00 -23.55
CA PHE A 24 5.29 -0.36 -23.81
C PHE A 24 5.56 -1.83 -23.49
N ILE A 25 5.17 -2.28 -22.29
CA ILE A 25 5.31 -3.67 -21.84
C ILE A 25 4.66 -4.65 -22.82
N ARG A 26 3.43 -4.35 -23.26
CA ARG A 26 2.66 -5.19 -24.17
C ARG A 26 3.27 -5.26 -25.56
N LEU A 27 3.74 -4.13 -26.11
CA LEU A 27 4.24 -4.05 -27.47
C LEU A 27 5.72 -4.44 -27.62
N TYR A 28 6.50 -4.28 -26.56
CA TYR A 28 7.95 -4.46 -26.56
C TYR A 28 8.46 -5.31 -25.39
N PRO A 29 7.90 -6.51 -25.15
CA PRO A 29 8.19 -7.30 -23.93
C PRO A 29 9.64 -7.80 -23.85
N ARG A 30 10.40 -7.75 -24.94
CA ARG A 30 11.81 -8.15 -25.00
C ARG A 30 12.77 -6.96 -25.19
N ASN A 31 12.27 -5.74 -25.03
CA ASN A 31 13.11 -4.55 -25.14
C ASN A 31 14.04 -4.44 -23.91
N THR A 32 15.24 -3.94 -24.12
CA THR A 32 16.23 -3.76 -23.03
C THR A 32 15.75 -2.84 -21.91
N ASN A 33 14.83 -1.92 -22.18
CA ASN A 33 14.26 -0.97 -21.22
C ASN A 33 12.86 -1.42 -20.75
N VAL A 34 12.52 -2.69 -20.84
CA VAL A 34 11.20 -3.17 -20.40
C VAL A 34 11.07 -3.13 -18.88
N ASP A 35 12.16 -3.35 -18.17
CA ASP A 35 12.26 -3.22 -16.71
C ASP A 35 11.93 -1.78 -16.25
N TYR A 36 12.45 -0.76 -16.95
CA TYR A 36 12.08 0.63 -16.73
C TYR A 36 10.57 0.86 -16.87
N ALA A 37 9.93 0.26 -17.87
CA ALA A 37 8.48 0.41 -18.05
C ALA A 37 7.69 -0.26 -16.92
N TYR A 38 8.11 -1.42 -16.41
CA TYR A 38 7.52 -2.05 -15.22
C TYR A 38 7.72 -1.20 -13.96
N PHE A 39 8.92 -0.67 -13.76
CA PHE A 39 9.21 0.24 -12.66
C PHE A 39 8.33 1.49 -12.70
N MET A 40 8.25 2.16 -13.84
CA MET A 40 7.45 3.38 -14.01
C MET A 40 5.94 3.12 -13.89
N LYS A 41 5.45 1.97 -14.35
CA LYS A 41 4.08 1.54 -14.11
C LYS A 41 3.77 1.52 -12.60
N GLY A 42 4.62 0.88 -11.82
CA GLY A 42 4.47 0.84 -10.36
C GLY A 42 4.63 2.20 -9.69
N MET A 43 5.54 3.04 -10.15
CA MET A 43 5.75 4.38 -9.58
C MET A 43 4.58 5.33 -9.83
N THR A 44 3.90 5.21 -10.96
CA THR A 44 2.82 6.11 -11.37
C THR A 44 1.43 5.68 -10.87
N GLY A 45 1.21 4.38 -10.63
CA GLY A 45 -0.10 3.83 -10.24
C GLY A 45 -0.72 4.49 -9.02
N TYR A 46 0.07 4.88 -8.04
CA TYR A 46 -0.42 5.58 -6.85
C TYR A 46 -0.91 7.01 -7.14
N TYR A 47 -0.26 7.71 -8.06
CA TYR A 47 -0.61 9.10 -8.40
C TYR A 47 -1.72 9.17 -9.44
N ALA A 48 -1.89 8.14 -10.26
CA ALA A 48 -2.92 8.08 -11.29
C ALA A 48 -4.34 8.13 -10.69
N ASP A 49 -4.54 7.48 -9.55
CA ASP A 49 -5.83 7.52 -8.83
C ASP A 49 -6.05 8.82 -8.03
N ASP A 50 -4.98 9.57 -7.76
CA ASP A 50 -5.04 10.77 -6.92
C ASP A 50 -5.47 12.03 -7.68
N GLY A 51 -6.09 11.90 -8.85
CA GLY A 51 -6.50 12.97 -9.78
C GLY A 51 -6.49 14.40 -9.23
N LEU A 52 -6.37 15.40 -10.05
CA LEU A 52 -6.21 16.86 -9.77
C LEU A 52 -6.98 17.45 -8.55
N LEU A 53 -7.95 16.71 -7.99
CA LEU A 53 -8.77 17.14 -6.85
C LEU A 53 -8.28 16.59 -5.50
N GLY A 54 -7.39 15.60 -5.47
CA GLY A 54 -6.89 14.98 -4.22
C GLY A 54 -6.05 15.94 -3.36
N ASN A 55 -5.38 16.91 -3.98
CA ASN A 55 -4.55 17.89 -3.29
C ASN A 55 -5.33 19.09 -2.72
N LEU A 56 -6.58 19.32 -3.11
CA LEU A 56 -7.33 20.53 -2.71
C LEU A 56 -8.12 20.35 -1.41
N PHE A 57 -8.40 19.11 -1.03
CA PHE A 57 -9.12 18.80 0.21
C PHE A 57 -8.37 17.73 0.99
N SER A 58 -7.56 18.15 1.96
CA SER A 58 -6.97 17.28 2.99
C SER A 58 -8.07 16.74 3.92
N LEU A 59 -9.03 16.02 3.36
CA LEU A 59 -9.97 15.22 4.12
C LEU A 59 -9.18 14.03 4.69
N SER A 60 -9.35 13.79 5.98
CA SER A 60 -8.68 12.77 6.78
C SER A 60 -8.27 11.53 5.98
N LEU A 61 -7.02 11.08 6.14
CA LEU A 61 -6.43 9.88 5.53
C LEU A 61 -7.36 8.64 5.59
N ALA A 62 -8.24 8.56 6.59
CA ALA A 62 -9.24 7.51 6.79
C ALA A 62 -10.33 7.43 5.70
N LYS A 63 -10.45 8.41 4.82
CA LYS A 63 -11.42 8.43 3.70
C LYS A 63 -10.76 8.39 2.33
N ARG A 64 -9.43 8.29 2.26
CA ARG A 64 -8.73 8.25 0.99
C ARG A 64 -8.91 6.88 0.36
N ASP A 65 -9.27 6.87 -0.90
CA ASP A 65 -9.23 5.65 -1.70
C ASP A 65 -7.77 5.19 -1.81
N ILE A 66 -7.49 3.98 -1.33
CA ILE A 66 -6.15 3.38 -1.35
C ILE A 66 -5.97 2.41 -2.51
N SER A 67 -6.93 2.34 -3.43
CA SER A 67 -6.85 1.40 -4.58
C SER A 67 -5.60 1.64 -5.41
N GLY A 68 -5.26 2.89 -5.69
CA GLY A 68 -4.02 3.25 -6.38
C GLY A 68 -2.76 2.85 -5.62
N ALA A 69 -2.76 2.98 -4.29
CA ALA A 69 -1.63 2.52 -3.47
C ALA A 69 -1.48 0.99 -3.52
N MET A 70 -2.59 0.26 -3.47
CA MET A 70 -2.58 -1.21 -3.58
C MET A 70 -2.15 -1.68 -4.97
N GLN A 71 -2.61 -1.01 -6.03
CA GLN A 71 -2.20 -1.31 -7.40
C GLN A 71 -0.70 -1.05 -7.60
N SER A 72 -0.21 0.12 -7.16
CA SER A 72 1.21 0.48 -7.20
C SER A 72 2.07 -0.53 -6.43
N TYR A 73 1.61 -0.96 -5.24
CA TYR A 73 2.30 -1.98 -4.46
C TYR A 73 2.39 -3.32 -5.21
N ALA A 74 1.30 -3.75 -5.85
CA ALA A 74 1.27 -4.98 -6.64
C ALA A 74 2.20 -4.89 -7.86
N ASP A 75 2.15 -3.78 -8.60
CA ASP A 75 2.97 -3.56 -9.80
C ASP A 75 4.48 -3.50 -9.46
N LEU A 76 4.88 -2.81 -8.37
CA LEU A 76 6.27 -2.79 -7.92
C LEU A 76 6.73 -4.15 -7.38
N THR A 77 5.85 -4.90 -6.74
CA THR A 77 6.17 -6.27 -6.31
C THR A 77 6.42 -7.17 -7.51
N GLU A 78 5.59 -7.09 -8.55
CA GLU A 78 5.81 -7.79 -9.82
C GLU A 78 7.14 -7.39 -10.46
N PHE A 79 7.47 -6.09 -10.46
CA PHE A 79 8.74 -5.59 -10.97
C PHE A 79 9.94 -6.22 -10.24
N LEU A 80 9.94 -6.25 -8.90
CA LEU A 80 11.05 -6.84 -8.11
C LEU A 80 11.25 -8.33 -8.43
N ILE A 81 10.16 -9.07 -8.64
CA ILE A 81 10.23 -10.51 -8.95
C ILE A 81 10.77 -10.74 -10.36
N ARG A 82 10.37 -9.94 -11.34
CA ARG A 82 10.73 -10.13 -12.75
C ARG A 82 12.14 -9.62 -13.07
N TYR A 83 12.56 -8.55 -12.41
CA TYR A 83 13.79 -7.82 -12.74
C TYR A 83 14.67 -7.57 -11.49
N PRO A 84 15.12 -8.63 -10.79
CA PRO A 84 15.86 -8.49 -9.53
C PRO A 84 17.21 -7.78 -9.69
N GLU A 85 17.75 -7.73 -10.91
CA GLU A 85 19.05 -7.09 -11.23
C GLU A 85 18.89 -5.71 -11.88
N SER A 86 17.68 -5.16 -11.94
CA SER A 86 17.45 -3.84 -12.53
C SER A 86 18.06 -2.72 -11.67
N GLU A 87 18.57 -1.68 -12.32
CA GLU A 87 19.12 -0.48 -11.65
C GLU A 87 18.08 0.27 -10.81
N TYR A 88 16.78 0.03 -11.03
CA TYR A 88 15.67 0.69 -10.30
C TYR A 88 15.24 -0.06 -9.04
N ILE A 89 15.90 -1.17 -8.68
CA ILE A 89 15.50 -2.06 -7.57
C ILE A 89 15.43 -1.31 -6.23
N ASP A 90 16.42 -0.50 -5.91
CA ASP A 90 16.48 0.17 -4.61
C ASP A 90 15.40 1.24 -4.49
N ALA A 91 15.17 2.02 -5.55
CA ALA A 91 14.07 2.99 -5.59
C ALA A 91 12.69 2.31 -5.48
N ALA A 92 12.51 1.16 -6.11
CA ALA A 92 11.28 0.37 -6.00
C ALA A 92 11.07 -0.17 -4.57
N ARG A 93 12.13 -0.64 -3.91
CA ARG A 93 12.07 -1.11 -2.50
C ARG A 93 11.68 0.01 -1.55
N GLU A 94 12.29 1.18 -1.67
CA GLU A 94 11.93 2.35 -0.86
C GLU A 94 10.44 2.72 -1.06
N ARG A 95 9.99 2.72 -2.30
CA ARG A 95 8.58 3.01 -2.61
C ARG A 95 7.63 1.95 -2.04
N LEU A 96 7.99 0.67 -2.09
CA LEU A 96 7.20 -0.42 -1.50
C LEU A 96 7.09 -0.28 0.04
N ILE A 97 8.15 0.13 0.72
CA ILE A 97 8.11 0.40 2.17
C ILE A 97 7.11 1.50 2.48
N PHE A 98 7.14 2.60 1.72
CA PHE A 98 6.18 3.70 1.87
C PHE A 98 4.74 3.24 1.65
N LEU A 99 4.46 2.55 0.54
CA LEU A 99 3.12 2.08 0.18
C LEU A 99 2.59 1.07 1.21
N ARG A 100 3.43 0.15 1.68
CA ARG A 100 3.10 -0.80 2.73
C ARG A 100 2.60 -0.10 4.00
N ASN A 101 3.35 0.88 4.47
CA ASN A 101 2.99 1.62 5.67
C ASN A 101 1.72 2.46 5.46
N LEU A 102 1.55 3.06 4.29
CA LEU A 102 0.35 3.82 3.93
C LEU A 102 -0.90 2.93 3.93
N ILE A 103 -0.82 1.74 3.31
CA ILE A 103 -1.94 0.79 3.26
C ILE A 103 -2.28 0.30 4.68
N ALA A 104 -1.28 -0.06 5.48
CA ALA A 104 -1.48 -0.48 6.85
C ALA A 104 -2.14 0.61 7.70
N SER A 105 -1.67 1.85 7.61
CA SER A 105 -2.24 2.99 8.34
C SER A 105 -3.70 3.23 7.96
N SER A 106 -4.03 3.21 6.67
CA SER A 106 -5.41 3.39 6.19
C SER A 106 -6.36 2.29 6.70
N GLU A 107 -5.90 1.03 6.72
CA GLU A 107 -6.70 -0.08 7.28
C GLU A 107 -6.97 0.12 8.77
N LEU A 108 -5.98 0.59 9.54
CA LEU A 108 -6.14 0.81 10.97
C LEU A 108 -6.97 2.06 11.30
N ASP A 109 -6.93 3.10 10.47
CA ASP A 109 -7.84 4.23 10.59
C ASP A 109 -9.30 3.77 10.45
N GLY A 110 -9.56 2.86 9.49
CA GLY A 110 -10.84 2.18 9.36
C GLY A 110 -11.20 1.32 10.58
N ALA A 111 -10.22 0.61 11.17
CA ALA A 111 -10.42 -0.16 12.38
C ALA A 111 -10.80 0.72 13.57
N GLU A 112 -10.11 1.85 13.78
CA GLU A 112 -10.44 2.82 14.83
C GLU A 112 -11.82 3.45 14.66
N TYR A 113 -12.23 3.72 13.42
CA TYR A 113 -13.59 4.17 13.15
C TYR A 113 -14.63 3.15 13.62
N TYR A 114 -14.40 1.85 13.38
CA TYR A 114 -15.27 0.78 13.88
C TYR A 114 -15.21 0.64 15.41
N MET A 115 -14.04 0.79 16.04
CA MET A 115 -13.91 0.83 17.49
C MET A 115 -14.80 1.91 18.11
N LYS A 116 -14.77 3.13 17.58
CA LYS A 116 -15.59 4.27 18.05
C LYS A 116 -17.09 4.01 17.91
N ARG A 117 -17.51 3.11 17.05
CA ARG A 117 -18.91 2.72 16.83
C ARG A 117 -19.33 1.46 17.58
N GLY A 118 -18.46 0.87 18.38
CA GLY A 118 -18.74 -0.40 19.07
C GLY A 118 -18.76 -1.62 18.16
N ALA A 119 -18.31 -1.48 16.90
CA ALA A 119 -18.25 -2.56 15.92
C ALA A 119 -16.92 -3.33 16.07
N TYR A 120 -16.67 -3.88 17.25
CA TYR A 120 -15.38 -4.45 17.65
C TYR A 120 -14.94 -5.62 16.78
N LEU A 121 -15.85 -6.46 16.30
CA LEU A 121 -15.51 -7.54 15.38
C LEU A 121 -14.99 -7.01 14.03
N ALA A 122 -15.56 -5.93 13.52
CA ALA A 122 -15.08 -5.31 12.29
C ALA A 122 -13.69 -4.67 12.48
N ALA A 123 -13.45 -4.02 13.61
CA ALA A 123 -12.15 -3.47 13.97
C ALA A 123 -11.09 -4.58 14.09
N LEU A 124 -11.43 -5.67 14.80
CA LEU A 124 -10.58 -6.86 14.95
C LEU A 124 -10.17 -7.44 13.59
N ASN A 125 -11.11 -7.59 12.66
CA ASN A 125 -10.85 -8.14 11.35
C ASN A 125 -9.89 -7.27 10.53
N ARG A 126 -10.02 -5.93 10.60
CA ARG A 126 -9.10 -5.02 9.93
C ARG A 126 -7.69 -5.05 10.53
N ALA A 127 -7.58 -5.03 11.86
CA ALA A 127 -6.28 -5.14 12.51
C ALA A 127 -5.58 -6.48 12.21
N ASN A 128 -6.34 -7.58 12.25
CA ASN A 128 -5.83 -8.89 11.86
C ASN A 128 -5.40 -8.96 10.39
N TYR A 129 -6.12 -8.27 9.49
CA TYR A 129 -5.73 -8.16 8.08
C TYR A 129 -4.34 -7.52 7.93
N VAL A 130 -4.08 -6.43 8.67
CA VAL A 130 -2.77 -5.76 8.65
C VAL A 130 -1.67 -6.71 9.11
N LEU A 131 -1.84 -7.38 10.26
CA LEU A 131 -0.81 -8.28 10.79
C LEU A 131 -0.54 -9.47 9.87
N LYS A 132 -1.57 -9.98 9.21
CA LYS A 132 -1.46 -11.16 8.36
C LYS A 132 -0.93 -10.85 6.96
N ASN A 133 -1.38 -9.75 6.35
CA ASN A 133 -1.15 -9.48 4.93
C ASN A 133 -0.16 -8.33 4.68
N ILE A 134 0.14 -7.52 5.71
CA ILE A 134 1.02 -6.37 5.61
C ILE A 134 2.11 -6.45 6.71
N PRO A 135 2.86 -7.56 6.80
CA PRO A 135 3.86 -7.76 7.83
C PRO A 135 5.00 -6.72 7.71
N ASN A 136 5.69 -6.48 8.83
CA ASN A 136 6.80 -5.54 8.92
C ASN A 136 6.44 -4.08 8.60
N SER A 137 5.16 -3.69 8.74
CA SER A 137 4.77 -2.28 8.70
C SER A 137 5.11 -1.59 10.02
N THR A 138 5.28 -0.28 9.98
CA THR A 138 5.44 0.54 11.21
C THR A 138 4.17 0.54 12.08
N GLU A 139 3.05 0.05 11.55
CA GLU A 139 1.73 0.03 12.18
C GLU A 139 1.46 -1.26 12.98
N THR A 140 2.43 -2.18 13.05
CA THR A 140 2.26 -3.49 13.72
C THR A 140 1.80 -3.34 15.17
N GLN A 141 2.42 -2.45 15.94
CA GLN A 141 2.04 -2.23 17.33
C GLN A 141 0.62 -1.68 17.46
N ARG A 142 0.25 -0.71 16.64
CA ARG A 142 -1.11 -0.15 16.60
C ARG A 142 -2.16 -1.22 16.26
N ALA A 143 -1.83 -2.14 15.35
CA ALA A 143 -2.71 -3.26 15.01
C ALA A 143 -2.91 -4.21 16.21
N LEU A 144 -1.85 -4.55 16.94
CA LEU A 144 -1.93 -5.38 18.15
C LEU A 144 -2.78 -4.70 19.23
N ASP A 145 -2.60 -3.40 19.48
CA ASP A 145 -3.40 -2.62 20.42
C ASP A 145 -4.90 -2.65 20.10
N ILE A 146 -5.24 -2.48 18.81
CA ILE A 146 -6.64 -2.54 18.36
C ILE A 146 -7.21 -3.95 18.54
N MET A 147 -6.44 -4.99 18.20
CA MET A 147 -6.88 -6.37 18.41
C MET A 147 -7.14 -6.68 19.87
N LYS A 148 -6.22 -6.32 20.75
CA LYS A 148 -6.34 -6.53 22.19
C LYS A 148 -7.59 -5.84 22.76
N LYS A 149 -7.78 -4.54 22.45
CA LYS A 149 -8.96 -3.81 22.86
C LYS A 149 -10.25 -4.45 22.32
N SER A 150 -10.24 -4.86 21.06
CA SER A 150 -11.39 -5.51 20.44
C SER A 150 -11.75 -6.83 21.12
N PHE A 151 -10.77 -7.65 21.50
CA PHE A 151 -11.03 -8.90 22.22
C PHE A 151 -11.62 -8.65 23.62
N ILE A 152 -11.11 -7.66 24.35
CA ILE A 152 -11.63 -7.28 25.67
C ILE A 152 -13.11 -6.87 25.53
N GLU A 153 -13.44 -5.99 24.61
CA GLU A 153 -14.80 -5.49 24.40
C GLU A 153 -15.79 -6.58 23.91
N LEU A 154 -15.26 -7.63 23.27
CA LEU A 154 -16.04 -8.80 22.84
C LEU A 154 -16.16 -9.88 23.94
N GLY A 155 -15.51 -9.70 25.10
CA GLY A 155 -15.53 -10.66 26.20
C GLY A 155 -14.57 -11.85 26.03
N TYR A 156 -13.57 -11.72 25.15
CA TYR A 156 -12.58 -12.77 24.86
C TYR A 156 -11.23 -12.47 25.54
N GLU A 157 -11.21 -12.40 26.88
CA GLU A 157 -10.03 -11.99 27.66
C GLU A 157 -8.82 -12.90 27.41
N GLU A 158 -9.01 -14.23 27.27
CA GLU A 158 -7.93 -15.16 26.97
C GLU A 158 -7.18 -14.82 25.68
N TYR A 159 -7.90 -14.37 24.64
CA TYR A 159 -7.27 -13.93 23.39
C TYR A 159 -6.55 -12.61 23.52
N ALA A 160 -7.06 -11.69 24.34
CA ALA A 160 -6.39 -10.43 24.64
C ALA A 160 -5.05 -10.65 25.35
N GLU A 161 -4.98 -11.62 26.28
CA GLU A 161 -3.73 -12.03 26.96
C GLU A 161 -2.72 -12.63 25.97
N LYS A 162 -3.18 -13.47 25.03
CA LYS A 162 -2.30 -14.01 23.96
C LYS A 162 -1.71 -12.90 23.08
N VAL A 163 -2.50 -11.89 22.72
CA VAL A 163 -2.00 -10.71 21.99
C VAL A 163 -0.93 -9.98 22.82
N SER A 164 -1.17 -9.76 24.12
CA SER A 164 -0.18 -9.12 25.00
C SER A 164 1.14 -9.90 25.09
N SER A 165 1.09 -11.21 25.02
CA SER A 165 2.30 -12.05 25.00
C SER A 165 3.10 -11.86 23.70
N VAL A 166 2.44 -11.63 22.57
CA VAL A 166 3.10 -11.31 21.27
C VAL A 166 3.71 -9.91 21.30
N GLU A 167 3.02 -8.94 21.91
CA GLU A 167 3.54 -7.56 22.09
C GLU A 167 4.86 -7.55 22.88
N ALA A 168 4.98 -8.39 23.90
CA ALA A 168 6.18 -8.46 24.73
C ALA A 168 7.40 -9.09 24.03
N LEU A 169 7.21 -9.73 22.88
CA LEU A 169 8.26 -10.39 22.10
C LEU A 169 8.77 -9.53 20.92
N ASN A 170 8.11 -8.41 20.62
CA ASN A 170 8.47 -7.47 19.56
C ASN A 170 9.11 -6.20 20.13
#